data_07b1210fb62fb279ad54eb9df5ff7b47
#
_entry.id   07b1210fb62fb279ad54eb9df5ff7b47
#
_cell.length_a   1.000
_cell.length_b   1.000
_cell.length_c   1.000
_cell.angle_alpha   90.00
_cell.angle_beta   90.00
_cell.angle_gamma   90.00
#
_symmetry.space_group_name_H-M   'P 1'
#
loop_
_entity.id
_entity.type
_entity.pdbx_description
1 polymer ?
#
loop_
_entity_poly.entity_id
_entity_poly.type
_entity_poly.pdbx_seq_one_letter_code
_entity_poly.pdbx_strand_id
1 'polypeptide(L)'
;MQRPTWLPSYLPELVGLRGLAILWVVLYHCDPLLKGTWLHYVAEWGWAGVIVFFALSGFLITSNLLATRDKPHYFHNFHARRALRIWPVYILVLAVVYLNAPWFIGPSVIGAIKGAPWLAYIFFVQNLFHLALPAALGPTWALAVEEQYYFFWAPLARWLRRPWMLAVFLTCALICSPLLRHLNPVWLWNVPNHTLIKLDGIALGSLLALGLYTLKLSRRCWQWIGLGAFVLGVGAAAPAYGTSLLDTALALCFTGAVLALMASTGARNPVNALLRRGPLAFYGRISYGLYMIHIAAFIFIGWFDLWMVRYGMAGSLAVVAARLTVSTALAAAMWYGFESQILKFKRYF
;
A
#
# COMPACT_ATOMS: atom_id res chain seq x y z
N MET A 1 -0.99 -13.16 -24.13
CA MET A 1 0.01 -12.25 -23.52
C MET A 1 0.99 -13.12 -22.75
N GLN A 2 2.29 -12.92 -22.95
CA GLN A 2 3.31 -13.74 -22.29
C GLN A 2 4.23 -12.88 -21.44
N ARG A 3 4.59 -13.41 -20.29
CA ARG A 3 5.55 -12.77 -19.38
C ARG A 3 6.92 -12.71 -20.07
N PRO A 4 7.67 -11.60 -19.97
CA PRO A 4 9.02 -11.52 -20.47
C PRO A 4 9.92 -12.59 -19.84
N THR A 5 10.74 -13.27 -20.66
CA THR A 5 11.63 -14.36 -20.20
C THR A 5 12.68 -13.89 -19.18
N TRP A 6 13.09 -12.63 -19.27
CA TRP A 6 14.07 -12.02 -18.34
C TRP A 6 13.49 -11.65 -16.97
N LEU A 7 12.15 -11.64 -16.81
CA LEU A 7 11.50 -11.26 -15.57
C LEU A 7 11.29 -12.50 -14.68
N PRO A 8 11.99 -12.64 -13.54
CA PRO A 8 11.87 -13.80 -12.67
C PRO A 8 10.51 -13.84 -11.96
N SER A 9 10.07 -15.03 -11.55
CA SER A 9 8.80 -15.24 -10.85
C SER A 9 8.80 -14.63 -9.45
N TYR A 10 9.93 -14.56 -8.79
CA TYR A 10 10.13 -13.97 -7.48
C TYR A 10 11.15 -12.85 -7.57
N LEU A 11 10.82 -11.71 -6.98
CA LEU A 11 11.57 -10.45 -7.02
C LEU A 11 11.85 -10.01 -5.57
N PRO A 12 12.99 -10.43 -4.98
CA PRO A 12 13.31 -10.10 -3.58
C PRO A 12 13.47 -8.60 -3.35
N GLU A 13 13.87 -7.84 -4.37
CA GLU A 13 13.98 -6.39 -4.32
C GLU A 13 12.64 -5.72 -4.04
N LEU A 14 11.55 -6.23 -4.62
CA LEU A 14 10.22 -5.70 -4.37
C LEU A 14 9.72 -6.03 -2.95
N VAL A 15 10.18 -7.14 -2.38
CA VAL A 15 9.92 -7.44 -0.95
C VAL A 15 10.64 -6.43 -0.07
N GLY A 16 11.92 -6.14 -0.34
CA GLY A 16 12.67 -5.11 0.38
C GLY A 16 12.09 -3.70 0.21
N LEU A 17 11.63 -3.36 -1.00
CA LEU A 17 10.95 -2.10 -1.26
C LEU A 17 9.65 -1.95 -0.43
N ARG A 18 8.88 -3.03 -0.28
CA ARG A 18 7.73 -3.05 0.62
C ARG A 18 8.13 -2.85 2.08
N GLY A 19 9.29 -3.41 2.48
CA GLY A 19 9.86 -3.21 3.82
C GLY A 19 10.23 -1.76 4.07
N LEU A 20 10.86 -1.11 3.10
CA LEU A 20 11.17 0.32 3.17
C LEU A 20 9.90 1.17 3.23
N ALA A 21 8.93 0.88 2.37
CA ALA A 21 7.67 1.63 2.29
C ALA A 21 6.87 1.55 3.61
N ILE A 22 6.78 0.37 4.23
CA ILE A 22 6.05 0.25 5.51
C ILE A 22 6.76 0.97 6.65
N LEU A 23 8.09 0.90 6.73
CA LEU A 23 8.84 1.66 7.74
C LEU A 23 8.63 3.17 7.57
N TRP A 24 8.59 3.63 6.34
CA TRP A 24 8.34 5.04 6.03
C TRP A 24 6.92 5.48 6.45
N VAL A 25 5.89 4.65 6.19
CA VAL A 25 4.51 4.90 6.66
C VAL A 25 4.44 4.95 8.18
N VAL A 26 5.09 4.02 8.87
CA VAL A 26 5.10 4.01 10.34
C VAL A 26 5.80 5.26 10.89
N LEU A 27 6.90 5.67 10.26
CA LEU A 27 7.63 6.87 10.63
C LEU A 27 6.80 8.14 10.42
N TYR A 28 6.00 8.23 9.35
CA TYR A 28 5.05 9.32 9.12
C TYR A 28 4.08 9.50 10.28
N HIS A 29 3.55 8.43 10.82
CA HIS A 29 2.64 8.51 11.97
C HIS A 29 3.36 8.83 13.30
N CYS A 30 4.69 8.85 13.30
CA CYS A 30 5.53 9.37 14.38
C CYS A 30 6.02 10.80 14.16
N ASP A 31 5.74 11.40 12.99
CA ASP A 31 6.26 12.71 12.59
C ASP A 31 6.09 13.82 13.62
N PRO A 32 4.92 13.98 14.30
CA PRO A 32 4.76 15.02 15.33
C PRO A 32 5.79 14.96 16.46
N LEU A 33 6.32 13.76 16.75
CA LEU A 33 7.34 13.52 17.77
C LEU A 33 8.77 13.82 17.30
N LEU A 34 8.95 13.95 16.00
CA LEU A 34 10.26 14.13 15.35
C LEU A 34 10.56 15.59 15.01
N LYS A 35 9.63 16.53 15.27
CA LYS A 35 9.80 17.96 15.02
C LYS A 35 11.05 18.46 15.72
N GLY A 36 11.87 19.22 14.98
CA GLY A 36 13.17 19.70 15.49
C GLY A 36 14.35 18.75 15.23
N THR A 37 14.11 17.59 14.60
CA THR A 37 15.17 16.70 14.13
C THR A 37 15.19 16.64 12.59
N TRP A 38 16.30 16.20 12.00
CA TRP A 38 16.37 15.95 10.55
C TRP A 38 15.42 14.83 10.10
N LEU A 39 15.05 13.92 11.00
CA LEU A 39 14.11 12.82 10.74
C LEU A 39 12.72 13.33 10.40
N HIS A 40 12.30 14.50 10.90
CA HIS A 40 11.03 15.13 10.54
C HIS A 40 10.89 15.29 9.03
N TYR A 41 11.91 15.83 8.36
CA TYR A 41 11.89 16.04 6.90
C TYR A 41 11.77 14.75 6.08
N VAL A 42 12.17 13.61 6.66
CA VAL A 42 11.98 12.30 6.04
C VAL A 42 10.60 11.75 6.39
N ALA A 43 10.19 11.88 7.63
CA ALA A 43 8.95 11.33 8.16
C ALA A 43 7.71 11.97 7.55
N GLU A 44 7.70 13.29 7.34
CA GLU A 44 6.55 14.02 6.79
C GLU A 44 6.13 13.53 5.40
N TRP A 45 7.05 12.95 4.61
CA TRP A 45 6.78 12.36 3.32
C TRP A 45 6.39 10.88 3.36
N GLY A 46 6.39 10.25 4.55
CA GLY A 46 6.18 8.82 4.68
C GLY A 46 4.79 8.33 4.27
N TRP A 47 3.79 9.21 4.18
CA TRP A 47 2.49 8.89 3.58
C TRP A 47 2.61 8.41 2.13
N ALA A 48 3.64 8.86 1.40
CA ALA A 48 3.93 8.41 0.04
C ALA A 48 4.29 6.91 -0.04
N GLY A 49 4.65 6.27 1.08
CA GLY A 49 4.82 4.82 1.15
C GLY A 49 3.56 4.05 0.75
N VAL A 50 2.36 4.62 0.95
CA VAL A 50 1.11 4.01 0.47
C VAL A 50 1.03 4.01 -1.06
N ILE A 51 1.55 5.05 -1.72
CA ILE A 51 1.61 5.12 -3.19
C ILE A 51 2.55 4.03 -3.75
N VAL A 52 3.66 3.72 -3.04
CA VAL A 52 4.52 2.57 -3.38
C VAL A 52 3.71 1.26 -3.33
N PHE A 53 2.90 1.06 -2.28
CA PHE A 53 2.04 -0.13 -2.19
C PHE A 53 1.03 -0.18 -3.33
N PHE A 54 0.39 0.92 -3.69
CA PHE A 54 -0.54 0.98 -4.82
C PHE A 54 0.13 0.64 -6.15
N ALA A 55 1.31 1.19 -6.44
CA ALA A 55 2.07 0.86 -7.64
C ALA A 55 2.44 -0.64 -7.70
N LEU A 56 2.91 -1.20 -6.57
CA LEU A 56 3.22 -2.63 -6.45
C LEU A 56 1.97 -3.51 -6.59
N SER A 57 0.85 -3.11 -5.99
CA SER A 57 -0.42 -3.82 -6.07
C SER A 57 -0.96 -3.84 -7.49
N GLY A 58 -0.99 -2.69 -8.15
CA GLY A 58 -1.37 -2.60 -9.57
C GLY A 58 -0.54 -3.52 -10.46
N PHE A 59 0.79 -3.46 -10.31
CA PHE A 59 1.71 -4.30 -11.06
C PHE A 59 1.52 -5.80 -10.79
N LEU A 60 1.55 -6.22 -9.53
CA LEU A 60 1.52 -7.64 -9.15
C LEU A 60 0.18 -8.29 -9.47
N ILE A 61 -0.93 -7.58 -9.24
CA ILE A 61 -2.27 -8.08 -9.51
C ILE A 61 -2.51 -8.21 -11.01
N THR A 62 -2.21 -7.17 -11.78
CA THR A 62 -2.40 -7.20 -13.23
C THR A 62 -1.52 -8.27 -13.86
N SER A 63 -0.25 -8.39 -13.43
CA SER A 63 0.64 -9.48 -13.88
C SER A 63 0.06 -10.87 -13.59
N ASN A 64 -0.51 -11.07 -12.41
CA ASN A 64 -1.13 -12.34 -12.03
C ASN A 64 -2.39 -12.62 -12.88
N LEU A 65 -3.28 -11.64 -13.02
CA LEU A 65 -4.51 -11.75 -13.80
C LEU A 65 -4.23 -12.05 -15.27
N LEU A 66 -3.25 -11.37 -15.88
CA LEU A 66 -2.85 -11.63 -17.27
C LEU A 66 -2.21 -13.01 -17.44
N ALA A 67 -1.39 -13.46 -16.49
CA ALA A 67 -0.74 -14.78 -16.54
C ALA A 67 -1.71 -15.94 -16.31
N THR A 68 -2.83 -15.71 -15.62
CA THR A 68 -3.82 -16.75 -15.28
C THR A 68 -5.12 -16.63 -16.07
N ARG A 69 -5.20 -15.69 -16.99
CA ARG A 69 -6.40 -15.29 -17.71
C ARG A 69 -7.21 -16.44 -18.32
N ASP A 70 -6.53 -17.41 -18.91
CA ASP A 70 -7.14 -18.52 -19.61
C ASP A 70 -7.18 -19.83 -18.78
N LYS A 71 -6.77 -19.76 -17.52
CA LYS A 71 -6.82 -20.91 -16.60
C LYS A 71 -8.24 -21.17 -16.10
N PRO A 72 -8.56 -22.45 -15.76
CA PRO A 72 -9.82 -22.80 -15.12
C PRO A 72 -9.91 -22.12 -13.75
N HIS A 73 -11.13 -21.94 -13.29
CA HIS A 73 -11.43 -21.32 -11.96
C HIS A 73 -10.76 -19.95 -11.73
N TYR A 74 -10.56 -19.16 -12.79
CA TYR A 74 -9.86 -17.86 -12.75
C TYR A 74 -10.32 -16.95 -11.60
N PHE A 75 -11.63 -16.66 -11.51
CA PHE A 75 -12.16 -15.78 -10.46
C PHE A 75 -12.04 -16.40 -9.08
N HIS A 76 -12.42 -17.67 -8.93
CA HIS A 76 -12.36 -18.39 -7.67
C HIS A 76 -10.93 -18.40 -7.12
N ASN A 77 -9.96 -18.84 -7.94
CA ASN A 77 -8.57 -18.91 -7.50
C ASN A 77 -7.97 -17.53 -7.19
N PHE A 78 -8.33 -16.51 -7.97
CA PHE A 78 -7.86 -15.15 -7.72
C PHE A 78 -8.39 -14.63 -6.38
N HIS A 79 -9.72 -14.63 -6.19
CA HIS A 79 -10.34 -14.11 -4.97
C HIS A 79 -10.00 -14.94 -3.73
N ALA A 80 -9.95 -16.27 -3.82
CA ALA A 80 -9.56 -17.13 -2.72
C ALA A 80 -8.12 -16.86 -2.23
N ARG A 81 -7.15 -16.74 -3.15
CA ARG A 81 -5.76 -16.40 -2.81
C ARG A 81 -5.66 -15.01 -2.17
N ARG A 82 -6.50 -14.06 -2.56
CA ARG A 82 -6.56 -12.71 -1.98
C ARG A 82 -7.23 -12.74 -0.62
N ALA A 83 -8.37 -13.40 -0.49
CA ALA A 83 -9.05 -13.57 0.79
C ALA A 83 -8.13 -14.19 1.85
N LEU A 84 -7.44 -15.29 1.53
CA LEU A 84 -6.46 -15.92 2.42
C LEU A 84 -5.29 -14.99 2.83
N ARG A 85 -4.98 -13.98 2.03
CA ARG A 85 -3.92 -13.02 2.34
C ARG A 85 -4.41 -11.86 3.20
N ILE A 86 -5.63 -11.39 2.98
CA ILE A 86 -6.12 -10.11 3.49
C ILE A 86 -7.06 -10.32 4.67
N TRP A 87 -8.09 -11.12 4.49
CA TRP A 87 -9.19 -11.25 5.44
C TRP A 87 -8.80 -11.73 6.84
N PRO A 88 -7.90 -12.71 7.02
CA PRO A 88 -7.60 -13.21 8.36
C PRO A 88 -7.05 -12.13 9.29
N VAL A 89 -6.04 -11.38 8.84
CA VAL A 89 -5.44 -10.28 9.62
C VAL A 89 -6.41 -9.10 9.72
N TYR A 90 -7.13 -8.79 8.64
CA TYR A 90 -8.12 -7.72 8.61
C TYR A 90 -9.23 -7.94 9.63
N ILE A 91 -9.86 -9.12 9.62
CA ILE A 91 -10.94 -9.47 10.58
C ILE A 91 -10.40 -9.50 12.01
N LEU A 92 -9.18 -10.02 12.22
CA LEU A 92 -8.56 -10.00 13.54
C LEU A 92 -8.41 -8.59 14.09
N VAL A 93 -7.90 -7.66 13.28
CA VAL A 93 -7.74 -6.25 13.69
C VAL A 93 -9.10 -5.59 13.94
N LEU A 94 -10.09 -5.82 13.07
CA LEU A 94 -11.46 -5.34 13.29
C LEU A 94 -12.01 -5.88 14.62
N ALA A 95 -11.90 -7.19 14.85
CA ALA A 95 -12.39 -7.82 16.09
C ALA A 95 -11.69 -7.23 17.33
N VAL A 96 -10.37 -7.08 17.29
CA VAL A 96 -9.62 -6.47 18.40
C VAL A 96 -10.10 -5.04 18.67
N VAL A 97 -10.29 -4.21 17.65
CA VAL A 97 -10.72 -2.83 17.82
C VAL A 97 -12.17 -2.74 18.30
N TYR A 98 -13.09 -3.52 17.70
CA TYR A 98 -14.52 -3.46 18.08
C TYR A 98 -14.83 -4.13 19.44
N LEU A 99 -14.14 -5.23 19.78
CA LEU A 99 -14.39 -5.97 21.03
C LEU A 99 -13.67 -5.35 22.22
N ASN A 100 -12.49 -4.73 22.02
CA ASN A 100 -11.69 -4.19 23.11
C ASN A 100 -11.74 -2.65 23.20
N ALA A 101 -12.55 -2.01 22.39
CA ALA A 101 -12.73 -0.56 22.42
C ALA A 101 -12.98 0.03 23.83
N PRO A 102 -13.81 -0.60 24.71
CA PRO A 102 -14.06 -0.10 26.04
C PRO A 102 -12.82 -0.06 26.96
N TRP A 103 -11.86 -0.95 26.74
CA TRP A 103 -10.70 -1.16 27.62
C TRP A 103 -9.47 -0.34 27.22
N PHE A 104 -9.28 -0.09 25.92
CA PHE A 104 -8.07 0.52 25.38
C PHE A 104 -8.27 1.94 24.84
N ILE A 105 -9.53 2.36 24.68
CA ILE A 105 -9.87 3.56 23.95
C ILE A 105 -10.91 4.33 24.77
N GLY A 106 -10.58 5.54 25.20
CA GLY A 106 -11.46 6.35 26.05
C GLY A 106 -12.88 6.55 25.50
N PRO A 107 -13.83 7.06 26.32
CA PRO A 107 -15.25 7.18 25.96
C PRO A 107 -15.55 7.89 24.65
N SER A 108 -14.72 8.87 24.28
CA SER A 108 -14.85 9.63 23.01
C SER A 108 -14.66 8.74 21.77
N VAL A 109 -13.78 7.75 21.85
CA VAL A 109 -13.51 6.83 20.74
C VAL A 109 -14.55 5.71 20.70
N ILE A 110 -15.10 5.32 21.86
CA ILE A 110 -16.23 4.38 21.92
C ILE A 110 -17.43 4.96 21.16
N GLY A 111 -17.72 6.26 21.30
CA GLY A 111 -18.75 6.95 20.52
C GLY A 111 -18.51 6.86 18.99
N ALA A 112 -17.26 7.12 18.57
CA ALA A 112 -16.88 7.01 17.16
C ALA A 112 -16.99 5.56 16.61
N ILE A 113 -16.62 4.56 17.40
CA ILE A 113 -16.74 3.14 17.01
C ILE A 113 -18.19 2.70 16.91
N LYS A 114 -19.04 3.10 17.87
CA LYS A 114 -20.49 2.81 17.84
C LYS A 114 -21.21 3.45 16.65
N GLY A 115 -20.72 4.61 16.19
CA GLY A 115 -21.25 5.31 15.02
C GLY A 115 -20.71 4.79 13.68
N ALA A 116 -19.61 4.02 13.68
CA ALA A 116 -19.02 3.49 12.45
C ALA A 116 -19.70 2.16 12.08
N PRO A 117 -20.42 2.08 10.97
CA PRO A 117 -21.11 0.86 10.58
C PRO A 117 -20.10 -0.23 10.23
N TRP A 118 -19.98 -1.25 11.06
CA TRP A 118 -19.08 -2.39 10.85
C TRP A 118 -19.26 -3.05 9.47
N LEU A 119 -20.47 -3.00 8.93
CA LEU A 119 -20.78 -3.47 7.58
C LEU A 119 -19.96 -2.72 6.50
N ALA A 120 -19.69 -1.43 6.68
CA ALA A 120 -18.86 -0.68 5.73
C ALA A 120 -17.45 -1.26 5.63
N TYR A 121 -16.91 -1.75 6.74
CA TYR A 121 -15.60 -2.43 6.75
C TYR A 121 -15.67 -3.82 6.12
N ILE A 122 -16.71 -4.62 6.38
CA ILE A 122 -16.88 -5.94 5.78
C ILE A 122 -16.97 -5.86 4.25
N PHE A 123 -17.63 -4.84 3.73
CA PHE A 123 -17.77 -4.62 2.29
C PHE A 123 -16.67 -3.74 1.69
N PHE A 124 -15.67 -3.33 2.48
CA PHE A 124 -14.60 -2.43 2.04
C PHE A 124 -15.10 -1.14 1.39
N VAL A 125 -16.16 -0.54 1.94
CA VAL A 125 -16.75 0.72 1.44
C VAL A 125 -16.60 1.88 2.42
N GLN A 126 -15.87 1.69 3.51
CA GLN A 126 -15.66 2.70 4.56
C GLN A 126 -14.99 3.99 4.06
N ASN A 127 -14.30 3.94 2.93
CA ASN A 127 -13.63 5.09 2.33
C ASN A 127 -14.47 5.82 1.26
N LEU A 128 -15.69 5.36 0.99
CA LEU A 128 -16.59 5.98 -0.01
C LEU A 128 -17.54 7.02 0.61
N PHE A 129 -17.69 6.98 1.93
CA PHE A 129 -18.62 7.81 2.66
C PHE A 129 -17.88 8.64 3.72
N HIS A 130 -18.48 9.76 4.07
CA HIS A 130 -18.02 10.57 5.20
C HIS A 130 -18.40 9.88 6.52
N LEU A 131 -17.60 8.90 6.91
CA LEU A 131 -17.78 8.17 8.16
C LEU A 131 -16.75 8.65 9.19
N ALA A 132 -17.16 8.81 10.43
CA ALA A 132 -16.24 9.00 11.55
C ALA A 132 -15.52 7.66 11.79
N LEU A 133 -14.34 7.51 11.19
CA LEU A 133 -13.55 6.30 11.34
C LEU A 133 -12.76 6.31 12.65
N PRO A 134 -12.76 5.21 13.42
CA PRO A 134 -11.85 5.06 14.55
C PRO A 134 -10.40 5.23 14.07
N ALA A 135 -9.60 6.03 14.77
CA ALA A 135 -8.20 6.27 14.39
C ALA A 135 -7.42 4.95 14.21
N ALA A 136 -7.67 3.95 15.08
CA ALA A 136 -7.06 2.62 14.99
C ALA A 136 -7.32 1.91 13.66
N LEU A 137 -8.45 2.19 13.00
CA LEU A 137 -8.84 1.64 11.71
C LEU A 137 -8.56 2.61 10.54
N GLY A 138 -7.97 3.78 10.84
CA GLY A 138 -7.59 4.76 9.82
C GLY A 138 -6.89 4.13 8.60
N PRO A 139 -5.84 3.33 8.76
CA PRO A 139 -5.10 2.75 7.64
C PRO A 139 -5.93 1.86 6.69
N THR A 140 -7.10 1.37 7.13
CA THR A 140 -7.94 0.45 6.33
C THR A 140 -8.50 1.07 5.03
N TRP A 141 -8.48 2.40 4.89
CA TRP A 141 -8.94 3.07 3.67
C TRP A 141 -8.15 2.61 2.42
N ALA A 142 -6.83 2.44 2.53
CA ALA A 142 -6.01 2.03 1.39
C ALA A 142 -6.33 0.60 0.95
N LEU A 143 -6.63 -0.27 1.92
CA LEU A 143 -7.07 -1.63 1.64
C LEU A 143 -8.44 -1.64 0.93
N ALA A 144 -9.36 -0.75 1.33
CA ALA A 144 -10.65 -0.60 0.65
C ALA A 144 -10.48 -0.17 -0.81
N VAL A 145 -9.59 0.78 -1.09
CA VAL A 145 -9.24 1.18 -2.48
C VAL A 145 -8.75 -0.01 -3.28
N GLU A 146 -7.85 -0.82 -2.71
CA GLU A 146 -7.30 -2.01 -3.37
C GLU A 146 -8.37 -3.06 -3.65
N GLU A 147 -9.20 -3.43 -2.66
CA GLU A 147 -10.21 -4.48 -2.81
C GLU A 147 -11.30 -4.07 -3.81
N GLN A 148 -11.74 -2.81 -3.78
CA GLN A 148 -12.66 -2.27 -4.79
C GLN A 148 -12.03 -2.34 -6.19
N TYR A 149 -10.76 -1.93 -6.33
CA TYR A 149 -10.05 -2.05 -7.61
C TYR A 149 -9.99 -3.52 -8.08
N TYR A 150 -9.66 -4.47 -7.22
CA TYR A 150 -9.57 -5.89 -7.59
C TYR A 150 -10.91 -6.48 -8.02
N PHE A 151 -11.97 -6.08 -7.35
CA PHE A 151 -13.32 -6.51 -7.69
C PHE A 151 -13.71 -6.11 -9.12
N PHE A 152 -13.42 -4.88 -9.53
CA PHE A 152 -13.70 -4.41 -10.89
C PHE A 152 -12.64 -4.84 -11.91
N TRP A 153 -11.37 -4.85 -11.53
CA TRP A 153 -10.28 -5.11 -12.44
C TRP A 153 -10.18 -6.57 -12.91
N ALA A 154 -10.48 -7.53 -12.05
CA ALA A 154 -10.42 -8.94 -12.42
C ALA A 154 -11.40 -9.33 -13.55
N PRO A 155 -12.69 -8.90 -13.53
CA PRO A 155 -13.59 -9.07 -14.67
C PRO A 155 -13.10 -8.36 -15.94
N LEU A 156 -12.69 -7.10 -15.84
CA LEU A 156 -12.19 -6.35 -16.98
C LEU A 156 -10.99 -7.03 -17.62
N ALA A 157 -10.01 -7.45 -16.81
CA ALA A 157 -8.84 -8.17 -17.27
C ALA A 157 -9.21 -9.51 -17.95
N ARG A 158 -10.29 -10.19 -17.55
CA ARG A 158 -10.76 -11.44 -18.12
C ARG A 158 -11.50 -11.26 -19.44
N TRP A 159 -12.38 -10.27 -19.53
CA TRP A 159 -13.31 -10.10 -20.66
C TRP A 159 -12.75 -9.20 -21.76
N LEU A 160 -12.03 -8.12 -21.40
CA LEU A 160 -11.42 -7.23 -22.39
C LEU A 160 -10.14 -7.86 -22.94
N ARG A 161 -10.28 -8.67 -23.99
CA ARG A 161 -9.16 -9.43 -24.56
C ARG A 161 -8.15 -8.58 -25.33
N ARG A 162 -8.55 -7.42 -25.81
CA ARG A 162 -7.66 -6.51 -26.56
C ARG A 162 -6.87 -5.62 -25.59
N PRO A 163 -5.52 -5.64 -25.61
CA PRO A 163 -4.69 -4.88 -24.67
C PRO A 163 -4.98 -3.39 -24.65
N TRP A 164 -5.29 -2.80 -25.79
CA TRP A 164 -5.58 -1.38 -25.89
C TRP A 164 -6.83 -0.97 -25.11
N MET A 165 -7.86 -1.82 -25.00
CA MET A 165 -9.06 -1.53 -24.21
C MET A 165 -8.71 -1.44 -22.71
N LEU A 166 -7.85 -2.35 -22.23
CA LEU A 166 -7.34 -2.30 -20.86
C LEU A 166 -6.49 -1.05 -20.63
N ALA A 167 -5.63 -0.69 -21.62
CA ALA A 167 -4.82 0.52 -21.54
C ALA A 167 -5.68 1.79 -21.49
N VAL A 168 -6.73 1.88 -22.30
CA VAL A 168 -7.68 3.02 -22.27
C VAL A 168 -8.34 3.14 -20.89
N PHE A 169 -8.87 2.04 -20.33
CA PHE A 169 -9.49 2.06 -19.02
C PHE A 169 -8.51 2.55 -17.92
N LEU A 170 -7.28 2.04 -17.92
CA LEU A 170 -6.25 2.44 -16.95
C LEU A 170 -5.81 3.89 -17.14
N THR A 171 -5.70 4.35 -18.38
CA THR A 171 -5.35 5.74 -18.70
C THR A 171 -6.49 6.69 -18.28
N CYS A 172 -7.75 6.31 -18.49
CA CYS A 172 -8.88 7.06 -17.96
C CYS A 172 -8.83 7.16 -16.42
N ALA A 173 -8.56 6.07 -15.72
CA ALA A 173 -8.41 6.07 -14.26
C ALA A 173 -7.26 7.00 -13.82
N LEU A 174 -6.12 6.96 -14.54
CA LEU A 174 -4.95 7.79 -14.29
C LEU A 174 -5.24 9.29 -14.46
N ILE A 175 -6.03 9.65 -15.45
CA ILE A 175 -6.41 11.06 -15.74
C ILE A 175 -7.53 11.52 -14.80
N CYS A 176 -8.54 10.67 -14.58
CA CYS A 176 -9.68 11.02 -13.74
C CYS A 176 -9.30 11.28 -12.28
N SER A 177 -8.33 10.55 -11.71
CA SER A 177 -7.94 10.73 -10.31
C SER A 177 -7.45 12.16 -10.00
N PRO A 178 -6.42 12.71 -10.67
CA PRO A 178 -5.98 14.08 -10.42
C PRO A 178 -7.03 15.12 -10.86
N LEU A 179 -7.81 14.85 -11.91
CA LEU A 179 -8.88 15.75 -12.34
C LEU A 179 -9.97 15.88 -11.26
N LEU A 180 -10.41 14.77 -10.67
CA LEU A 180 -11.39 14.79 -9.58
C LEU A 180 -10.82 15.46 -8.32
N ARG A 181 -9.54 15.27 -8.01
CA ARG A 181 -8.87 16.02 -6.92
C ARG A 181 -8.84 17.52 -7.20
N HIS A 182 -8.62 17.91 -8.45
CA HIS A 182 -8.59 19.31 -8.87
C HIS A 182 -9.97 19.96 -8.81
N LEU A 183 -10.97 19.29 -9.38
CA LEU A 183 -12.36 19.78 -9.41
C LEU A 183 -13.02 19.77 -8.04
N ASN A 184 -12.58 18.86 -7.17
CA ASN A 184 -13.06 18.67 -5.81
C ASN A 184 -14.60 18.83 -5.68
N PRO A 185 -15.40 17.99 -6.39
CA PRO A 185 -16.85 18.14 -6.41
C PRO A 185 -17.45 17.92 -5.01
N VAL A 186 -18.61 18.51 -4.74
CA VAL A 186 -19.26 18.55 -3.41
C VAL A 186 -19.37 17.16 -2.76
N TRP A 187 -19.67 16.12 -3.54
CA TRP A 187 -19.78 14.74 -3.03
C TRP A 187 -18.44 14.13 -2.58
N LEU A 188 -17.29 14.72 -2.93
CA LEU A 188 -15.96 14.36 -2.45
C LEU A 188 -15.52 15.16 -1.22
N TRP A 189 -16.26 16.21 -0.84
CA TRP A 189 -15.91 16.99 0.33
C TRP A 189 -15.87 16.10 1.57
N ASN A 190 -14.83 16.26 2.37
CA ASN A 190 -14.59 15.45 3.56
C ASN A 190 -14.38 13.93 3.32
N VAL A 191 -14.11 13.50 2.07
CA VAL A 191 -13.76 12.10 1.74
C VAL A 191 -12.38 12.04 1.06
N PRO A 192 -11.31 12.42 1.76
CA PRO A 192 -9.96 12.61 1.17
C PRO A 192 -9.33 11.32 0.64
N ASN A 193 -9.86 10.16 1.02
CA ASN A 193 -9.37 8.84 0.65
C ASN A 193 -10.37 8.08 -0.25
N HIS A 194 -11.26 8.78 -0.94
CA HIS A 194 -12.19 8.17 -1.87
C HIS A 194 -11.46 7.45 -3.00
N THR A 195 -11.92 6.25 -3.36
CA THR A 195 -11.23 5.38 -4.33
C THR A 195 -10.92 6.08 -5.65
N LEU A 196 -11.88 6.80 -6.22
CA LEU A 196 -11.70 7.44 -7.53
C LEU A 196 -10.57 8.48 -7.57
N ILE A 197 -10.22 9.09 -6.45
CA ILE A 197 -9.13 10.07 -6.38
C ILE A 197 -7.78 9.44 -5.98
N LYS A 198 -7.72 8.12 -5.79
CA LYS A 198 -6.52 7.37 -5.35
C LYS A 198 -6.13 6.25 -6.31
N LEU A 199 -6.74 6.19 -7.51
CA LEU A 199 -6.47 5.10 -8.48
C LEU A 199 -5.17 5.27 -9.27
N ASP A 200 -4.59 6.45 -9.33
CA ASP A 200 -3.43 6.73 -10.19
C ASP A 200 -2.22 5.83 -9.92
N GLY A 201 -1.87 5.58 -8.66
CA GLY A 201 -0.79 4.66 -8.31
C GLY A 201 -1.04 3.22 -8.79
N ILE A 202 -2.26 2.72 -8.56
CA ILE A 202 -2.67 1.37 -8.99
C ILE A 202 -2.74 1.30 -10.52
N ALA A 203 -3.28 2.33 -11.18
CA ALA A 203 -3.40 2.38 -12.62
C ALA A 203 -2.02 2.38 -13.31
N LEU A 204 -1.05 3.18 -12.83
CA LEU A 204 0.32 3.19 -13.34
C LEU A 204 1.01 1.83 -13.16
N GLY A 205 0.90 1.21 -11.99
CA GLY A 205 1.42 -0.14 -11.75
C GLY A 205 0.79 -1.17 -12.70
N SER A 206 -0.51 -1.05 -12.98
CA SER A 206 -1.23 -1.94 -13.91
C SER A 206 -0.86 -1.69 -15.36
N LEU A 207 -0.66 -0.43 -15.78
CA LEU A 207 -0.13 -0.07 -17.10
C LEU A 207 1.27 -0.63 -17.31
N LEU A 208 2.12 -0.57 -16.29
CA LEU A 208 3.44 -1.19 -16.31
C LEU A 208 3.34 -2.70 -16.57
N ALA A 209 2.48 -3.41 -15.84
CA ALA A 209 2.27 -4.83 -16.08
C ALA A 209 1.75 -5.12 -17.48
N LEU A 210 0.74 -4.38 -17.95
CA LEU A 210 0.18 -4.53 -19.27
C LEU A 210 1.24 -4.32 -20.36
N GLY A 211 2.05 -3.26 -20.23
CA GLY A 211 3.16 -2.97 -21.14
C GLY A 211 4.16 -4.12 -21.22
N LEU A 212 4.60 -4.64 -20.06
CA LEU A 212 5.54 -5.78 -19.98
C LEU A 212 5.01 -7.05 -20.65
N TYR A 213 3.69 -7.28 -20.61
CA TYR A 213 3.07 -8.47 -21.21
C TYR A 213 2.72 -8.30 -22.69
N THR A 214 2.73 -7.07 -23.22
CA THR A 214 2.29 -6.78 -24.59
C THR A 214 3.40 -6.26 -25.49
N LEU A 215 4.31 -5.44 -24.94
CA LEU A 215 5.39 -4.81 -25.69
C LEU A 215 6.66 -5.68 -25.61
N LYS A 216 7.13 -6.12 -26.77
CA LYS A 216 8.34 -6.96 -26.87
C LYS A 216 9.62 -6.12 -26.85
N LEU A 217 9.79 -5.31 -25.79
CA LEU A 217 10.97 -4.48 -25.62
C LEU A 217 12.09 -5.25 -24.92
N SER A 218 13.34 -4.87 -25.23
CA SER A 218 14.50 -5.44 -24.54
C SER A 218 14.53 -5.03 -23.06
N ARG A 219 15.22 -5.84 -22.25
CA ARG A 219 15.44 -5.52 -20.82
C ARG A 219 16.07 -4.15 -20.62
N ARG A 220 17.01 -3.75 -21.49
CA ARG A 220 17.66 -2.43 -21.45
C ARG A 220 16.67 -1.30 -21.72
N CYS A 221 15.79 -1.46 -22.71
CA CYS A 221 14.74 -0.45 -22.98
C CYS A 221 13.85 -0.27 -21.75
N TRP A 222 13.40 -1.34 -21.14
CA TRP A 222 12.61 -1.27 -19.91
C TRP A 222 13.35 -0.60 -18.75
N GLN A 223 14.66 -0.84 -18.63
CA GLN A 223 15.49 -0.17 -17.62
C GLN A 223 15.53 1.35 -17.83
N TRP A 224 15.74 1.79 -19.09
CA TRP A 224 15.75 3.23 -19.41
C TRP A 224 14.38 3.88 -19.26
N ILE A 225 13.30 3.18 -19.62
CA ILE A 225 11.92 3.66 -19.38
C ILE A 225 11.69 3.83 -17.87
N GLY A 226 12.11 2.86 -17.06
CA GLY A 226 11.98 2.95 -15.61
C GLY A 226 12.75 4.11 -15.01
N LEU A 227 14.02 4.28 -15.39
CA LEU A 227 14.84 5.40 -14.94
C LEU A 227 14.28 6.74 -15.41
N GLY A 228 13.84 6.84 -16.66
CA GLY A 228 13.20 8.05 -17.20
C GLY A 228 11.91 8.40 -16.44
N ALA A 229 11.03 7.43 -16.20
CA ALA A 229 9.81 7.62 -15.41
C ALA A 229 10.12 8.04 -13.97
N PHE A 230 11.15 7.44 -13.35
CA PHE A 230 11.61 7.83 -12.01
C PHE A 230 12.07 9.29 -11.98
N VAL A 231 12.97 9.67 -12.89
CA VAL A 231 13.51 11.05 -12.96
C VAL A 231 12.41 12.07 -13.25
N LEU A 232 11.52 11.76 -14.20
CA LEU A 232 10.36 12.62 -14.53
C LEU A 232 9.42 12.76 -13.33
N GLY A 233 9.14 11.67 -12.62
CA GLY A 233 8.30 11.70 -11.43
C GLY A 233 8.92 12.55 -10.30
N VAL A 234 10.21 12.40 -10.05
CA VAL A 234 10.94 13.24 -9.07
C VAL A 234 10.91 14.71 -9.51
N GLY A 235 11.23 15.00 -10.78
CA GLY A 235 11.22 16.36 -11.30
C GLY A 235 9.84 17.02 -11.30
N ALA A 236 8.78 16.22 -11.50
CA ALA A 236 7.40 16.69 -11.45
C ALA A 236 6.87 16.87 -10.01
N ALA A 237 7.41 16.16 -9.02
CA ALA A 237 6.90 16.20 -7.65
C ALA A 237 7.08 17.58 -6.99
N ALA A 238 8.21 18.28 -7.23
CA ALA A 238 8.46 19.59 -6.67
C ALA A 238 7.44 20.65 -7.15
N PRO A 239 7.22 20.87 -8.47
CA PRO A 239 6.21 21.81 -8.94
C PRO A 239 4.77 21.34 -8.68
N ALA A 240 4.54 20.04 -8.48
CA ALA A 240 3.23 19.49 -8.13
C ALA A 240 2.89 19.62 -6.63
N TYR A 241 3.84 20.03 -5.79
CA TYR A 241 3.61 20.18 -4.35
C TYR A 241 2.46 21.15 -4.09
N GLY A 242 1.53 20.76 -3.22
CA GLY A 242 0.30 21.52 -2.94
C GLY A 242 -0.76 21.49 -4.05
N THR A 243 -0.56 20.72 -5.11
CA THR A 243 -1.52 20.57 -6.21
C THR A 243 -2.15 19.17 -6.25
N SER A 244 -3.20 19.02 -7.04
CA SER A 244 -3.87 17.73 -7.31
C SER A 244 -2.98 16.72 -8.05
N LEU A 245 -1.83 17.12 -8.59
CA LEU A 245 -0.93 16.28 -9.38
C LEU A 245 0.16 15.58 -8.55
N LEU A 246 0.35 15.95 -7.29
CA LEU A 246 1.44 15.41 -6.46
C LEU A 246 1.39 13.88 -6.34
N ASP A 247 0.24 13.31 -6.00
CA ASP A 247 0.07 11.86 -5.89
C ASP A 247 0.44 11.15 -7.21
N THR A 248 0.03 11.74 -8.35
CA THR A 248 0.32 11.19 -9.69
C THR A 248 1.81 11.27 -10.03
N ALA A 249 2.49 12.38 -9.70
CA ALA A 249 3.93 12.53 -9.89
C ALA A 249 4.72 11.51 -9.06
N LEU A 250 4.34 11.33 -7.80
CA LEU A 250 4.94 10.32 -6.92
C LEU A 250 4.63 8.89 -7.41
N ALA A 251 3.42 8.64 -7.91
CA ALA A 251 3.07 7.34 -8.49
C ALA A 251 3.92 7.02 -9.72
N LEU A 252 4.19 8.01 -10.58
CA LEU A 252 5.11 7.86 -11.71
C LEU A 252 6.53 7.56 -11.25
N CYS A 253 7.02 8.31 -10.27
CA CYS A 253 8.33 8.09 -9.64
C CYS A 253 8.46 6.64 -9.13
N PHE A 254 7.54 6.19 -8.28
CA PHE A 254 7.64 4.86 -7.68
C PHE A 254 7.40 3.72 -8.67
N THR A 255 6.50 3.90 -9.65
CA THR A 255 6.33 2.92 -10.73
C THR A 255 7.59 2.81 -11.59
N GLY A 256 8.24 3.94 -11.88
CA GLY A 256 9.55 3.99 -12.54
C GLY A 256 10.63 3.26 -11.74
N ALA A 257 10.70 3.50 -10.41
CA ALA A 257 11.63 2.80 -9.53
C ALA A 257 11.37 1.28 -9.51
N VAL A 258 10.12 0.84 -9.41
CA VAL A 258 9.74 -0.58 -9.49
C VAL A 258 10.22 -1.20 -10.79
N LEU A 259 10.01 -0.53 -11.92
CA LEU A 259 10.45 -1.02 -13.24
C LEU A 259 11.98 -1.08 -13.34
N ALA A 260 12.70 -0.04 -12.92
CA ALA A 260 14.15 0.01 -12.93
C ALA A 260 14.76 -1.11 -12.07
N LEU A 261 14.20 -1.35 -10.88
CA LEU A 261 14.59 -2.45 -9.99
C LEU A 261 14.37 -3.82 -10.64
N MET A 262 13.20 -4.06 -11.23
CA MET A 262 12.92 -5.31 -11.94
C MET A 262 13.86 -5.53 -13.12
N ALA A 263 14.11 -4.49 -13.92
CA ALA A 263 15.01 -4.56 -15.06
C ALA A 263 16.48 -4.67 -14.65
N SER A 264 16.85 -4.35 -13.41
CA SER A 264 18.21 -4.53 -12.87
C SER A 264 18.35 -5.78 -11.99
N THR A 265 17.31 -6.60 -11.83
CA THR A 265 17.36 -7.84 -11.03
C THR A 265 18.51 -8.75 -11.51
N GLY A 266 19.31 -9.25 -10.57
CA GLY A 266 20.51 -10.04 -10.87
C GLY A 266 21.78 -9.21 -11.12
N ALA A 267 21.68 -7.90 -11.36
CA ALA A 267 22.84 -7.03 -11.42
C ALA A 267 23.44 -6.81 -10.02
N ARG A 268 24.78 -6.74 -9.97
CA ARG A 268 25.51 -6.37 -8.76
C ARG A 268 25.50 -4.84 -8.60
N ASN A 269 24.42 -4.28 -8.08
CA ASN A 269 24.36 -2.88 -7.73
C ASN A 269 24.02 -2.68 -6.25
N PRO A 270 24.44 -1.54 -5.63
CA PRO A 270 24.25 -1.32 -4.20
C PRO A 270 22.79 -1.23 -3.78
N VAL A 271 21.91 -0.72 -4.63
CA VAL A 271 20.46 -0.58 -4.34
C VAL A 271 19.82 -1.97 -4.22
N ASN A 272 20.07 -2.86 -5.20
CA ASN A 272 19.55 -4.23 -5.14
C ASN A 272 20.12 -4.98 -3.94
N ALA A 273 21.43 -4.80 -3.64
CA ALA A 273 22.05 -5.41 -2.47
C ALA A 273 21.41 -4.93 -1.16
N LEU A 274 21.12 -3.63 -1.06
CA LEU A 274 20.43 -3.05 0.10
C LEU A 274 19.03 -3.63 0.27
N LEU A 275 18.21 -3.64 -0.79
CA LEU A 275 16.83 -4.11 -0.74
C LEU A 275 16.72 -5.62 -0.46
N ARG A 276 17.74 -6.40 -0.80
CA ARG A 276 17.81 -7.84 -0.49
C ARG A 276 18.27 -8.13 0.95
N ARG A 277 18.71 -7.13 1.72
CA ARG A 277 19.18 -7.33 3.10
C ARG A 277 18.07 -7.88 4.00
N GLY A 278 18.48 -8.76 4.94
CA GLY A 278 17.58 -9.46 5.85
C GLY A 278 16.57 -8.57 6.57
N PRO A 279 16.96 -7.43 7.16
CA PRO A 279 16.03 -6.52 7.82
C PRO A 279 14.92 -5.99 6.91
N LEU A 280 15.24 -5.47 5.71
CA LEU A 280 14.22 -4.97 4.78
C LEU A 280 13.33 -6.09 4.24
N ALA A 281 13.91 -7.26 3.96
CA ALA A 281 13.14 -8.44 3.57
C ALA A 281 12.21 -8.92 4.71
N PHE A 282 12.66 -8.83 5.96
CA PHE A 282 11.81 -9.11 7.12
C PHE A 282 10.62 -8.17 7.20
N TYR A 283 10.86 -6.84 7.19
CA TYR A 283 9.76 -5.85 7.19
C TYR A 283 8.85 -5.99 5.98
N GLY A 284 9.38 -6.36 4.82
CA GLY A 284 8.58 -6.65 3.63
C GLY A 284 7.64 -7.83 3.79
N ARG A 285 8.06 -8.88 4.53
CA ARG A 285 7.19 -10.03 4.84
C ARG A 285 6.06 -9.65 5.78
N ILE A 286 6.36 -8.95 6.87
CA ILE A 286 5.37 -8.55 7.87
C ILE A 286 4.62 -7.25 7.52
N SER A 287 4.90 -6.64 6.35
CA SER A 287 4.44 -5.30 5.97
C SER A 287 2.92 -5.15 6.03
N TYR A 288 2.16 -6.19 5.72
CA TYR A 288 0.71 -6.14 5.77
C TYR A 288 0.19 -6.09 7.21
N GLY A 289 0.63 -7.01 8.06
CA GLY A 289 0.28 -7.00 9.48
C GLY A 289 0.70 -5.71 10.18
N LEU A 290 1.92 -5.22 9.89
CA LEU A 290 2.45 -3.97 10.45
C LEU A 290 1.60 -2.76 10.00
N TYR A 291 1.22 -2.70 8.71
CA TYR A 291 0.35 -1.65 8.19
C TYR A 291 -1.01 -1.63 8.90
N MET A 292 -1.58 -2.80 9.18
CA MET A 292 -2.88 -2.92 9.82
C MET A 292 -2.88 -2.58 11.31
N ILE A 293 -1.78 -2.90 12.03
CA ILE A 293 -1.77 -2.85 13.51
C ILE A 293 -1.09 -1.61 14.09
N HIS A 294 -0.24 -0.87 13.33
CA HIS A 294 0.64 0.13 13.91
C HIS A 294 -0.09 1.25 14.65
N ILE A 295 -1.21 1.78 14.12
CA ILE A 295 -1.98 2.82 14.82
C ILE A 295 -2.65 2.26 16.09
N ALA A 296 -3.22 1.06 16.03
CA ALA A 296 -3.78 0.41 17.21
C ALA A 296 -2.69 0.16 18.28
N ALA A 297 -1.49 -0.24 17.87
CA ALA A 297 -0.35 -0.39 18.77
C ALA A 297 0.08 0.94 19.40
N PHE A 298 0.07 2.05 18.64
CA PHE A 298 0.38 3.39 19.17
C PHE A 298 -0.64 3.82 20.23
N ILE A 299 -1.94 3.60 19.98
CA ILE A 299 -3.00 3.89 20.94
C ILE A 299 -2.83 3.03 22.20
N PHE A 300 -2.49 1.75 22.03
CA PHE A 300 -2.28 0.82 23.14
C PHE A 300 -1.18 1.28 24.12
N ILE A 301 -0.09 1.85 23.61
CA ILE A 301 1.01 2.38 24.44
C ILE A 301 0.89 3.88 24.70
N GLY A 302 -0.25 4.51 24.41
CA GLY A 302 -0.44 5.96 24.51
C GLY A 302 -0.16 6.54 25.92
N TRP A 303 -0.35 5.75 26.99
CA TRP A 303 0.04 6.12 28.35
C TRP A 303 1.56 6.34 28.50
N PHE A 304 2.36 5.51 27.83
CA PHE A 304 3.82 5.65 27.80
C PHE A 304 4.22 6.91 27.03
N ASP A 305 3.54 7.22 25.92
CA ASP A 305 3.75 8.44 25.15
C ASP A 305 3.56 9.67 26.04
N LEU A 306 2.43 9.76 26.75
CA LEU A 306 2.11 10.87 27.66
C LEU A 306 3.12 11.01 28.79
N TRP A 307 3.69 9.90 29.25
CA TRP A 307 4.69 9.92 30.32
C TRP A 307 6.06 10.37 29.81
N MET A 308 6.48 9.94 28.63
CA MET A 308 7.81 10.16 28.09
C MET A 308 7.99 11.52 27.41
N VAL A 309 6.95 12.08 26.75
CA VAL A 309 7.09 13.36 25.99
C VAL A 309 7.53 14.52 26.90
N ARG A 310 7.27 14.45 28.20
CA ARG A 310 7.71 15.44 29.18
C ARG A 310 9.25 15.57 29.31
N TYR A 311 9.99 14.57 28.86
CA TYR A 311 11.45 14.59 28.83
C TYR A 311 12.03 15.21 27.54
N GLY A 312 11.21 15.97 26.82
CA GLY A 312 11.62 16.66 25.59
C GLY A 312 11.99 15.71 24.44
N MET A 313 13.01 16.10 23.68
CA MET A 313 13.41 15.34 22.48
C MET A 313 13.83 13.91 22.80
N ALA A 314 14.56 13.66 23.89
CA ALA A 314 14.96 12.32 24.29
C ALA A 314 13.74 11.42 24.56
N GLY A 315 12.73 11.97 25.25
CA GLY A 315 11.46 11.29 25.48
C GLY A 315 10.70 11.02 24.18
N SER A 316 10.63 11.98 23.26
CA SER A 316 10.01 11.80 21.95
C SER A 316 10.67 10.68 21.13
N LEU A 317 12.01 10.63 21.11
CA LEU A 317 12.73 9.55 20.43
C LEU A 317 12.51 8.18 21.09
N ALA A 318 12.42 8.14 22.43
CA ALA A 318 12.07 6.91 23.16
C ALA A 318 10.66 6.42 22.80
N VAL A 319 9.68 7.32 22.64
CA VAL A 319 8.33 6.99 22.17
C VAL A 319 8.36 6.43 20.75
N VAL A 320 9.10 7.06 19.82
CA VAL A 320 9.25 6.55 18.45
C VAL A 320 9.83 5.15 18.45
N ALA A 321 10.89 4.90 19.23
CA ALA A 321 11.50 3.58 19.38
C ALA A 321 10.52 2.55 19.95
N ALA A 322 9.74 2.90 20.97
CA ALA A 322 8.73 2.05 21.59
C ALA A 322 7.60 1.71 20.58
N ARG A 323 7.08 2.70 19.86
CA ARG A 323 6.08 2.53 18.80
C ARG A 323 6.53 1.58 17.71
N LEU A 324 7.76 1.75 17.21
CA LEU A 324 8.36 0.86 16.22
C LEU A 324 8.54 -0.55 16.77
N THR A 325 9.05 -0.69 17.99
CA THR A 325 9.31 -2.00 18.59
C THR A 325 8.03 -2.76 18.85
N VAL A 326 7.04 -2.14 19.50
CA VAL A 326 5.77 -2.79 19.86
C VAL A 326 4.99 -3.17 18.61
N SER A 327 4.84 -2.26 17.64
CA SER A 327 4.12 -2.57 16.40
C SER A 327 4.83 -3.64 15.57
N THR A 328 6.17 -3.64 15.54
CA THR A 328 6.95 -4.69 14.87
C THR A 328 6.79 -6.05 15.57
N ALA A 329 6.85 -6.08 16.90
CA ALA A 329 6.67 -7.31 17.68
C ALA A 329 5.29 -7.91 17.47
N LEU A 330 4.24 -7.09 17.52
CA LEU A 330 2.86 -7.52 17.26
C LEU A 330 2.69 -8.03 15.82
N ALA A 331 3.20 -7.30 14.83
CA ALA A 331 3.13 -7.72 13.43
C ALA A 331 3.92 -9.02 13.18
N ALA A 332 5.07 -9.20 13.81
CA ALA A 332 5.84 -10.44 13.75
C ALA A 332 5.09 -11.61 14.41
N ALA A 333 4.50 -11.39 15.58
CA ALA A 333 3.68 -12.39 16.25
C ALA A 333 2.48 -12.82 15.38
N MET A 334 1.79 -11.86 14.75
CA MET A 334 0.71 -12.13 13.80
C MET A 334 1.21 -12.92 12.59
N TRP A 335 2.36 -12.56 12.02
CA TRP A 335 2.93 -13.26 10.88
C TRP A 335 3.28 -14.71 11.20
N TYR A 336 4.07 -14.95 12.24
CA TYR A 336 4.56 -16.30 12.57
C TYR A 336 3.48 -17.18 13.19
N GLY A 337 2.61 -16.63 14.04
CA GLY A 337 1.57 -17.38 14.73
C GLY A 337 0.33 -17.63 13.89
N PHE A 338 0.01 -16.79 12.93
CA PHE A 338 -1.28 -16.80 12.27
C PHE A 338 -1.20 -16.66 10.74
N GLU A 339 -0.70 -15.54 10.22
CA GLU A 339 -0.76 -15.22 8.78
C GLU A 339 -0.01 -16.25 7.93
N SER A 340 1.22 -16.61 8.30
CA SER A 340 2.04 -17.53 7.53
C SER A 340 1.44 -18.94 7.46
N GLN A 341 0.70 -19.35 8.48
CA GLN A 341 0.03 -20.66 8.50
C GLN A 341 -1.16 -20.68 7.54
N ILE A 342 -1.97 -19.64 7.54
CA ILE A 342 -3.11 -19.52 6.63
C ILE A 342 -2.65 -19.42 5.18
N LEU A 343 -1.53 -18.72 4.92
CA LEU A 343 -0.99 -18.60 3.57
C LEU A 343 -0.56 -19.94 2.94
N LYS A 344 -0.33 -20.98 3.73
CA LYS A 344 -0.05 -22.34 3.21
C LYS A 344 -1.24 -22.91 2.43
N PHE A 345 -2.46 -22.49 2.75
CA PHE A 345 -3.67 -22.94 2.04
C PHE A 345 -3.75 -22.40 0.58
N LYS A 346 -2.94 -21.40 0.21
CA LYS A 346 -2.87 -20.91 -1.19
C LYS A 346 -2.48 -21.99 -2.20
N ARG A 347 -1.88 -23.09 -1.76
CA ARG A 347 -1.50 -24.22 -2.62
C ARG A 347 -2.68 -24.93 -3.25
N TYR A 348 -3.89 -24.79 -2.66
CA TYR A 348 -5.11 -25.43 -3.16
C TYR A 348 -5.82 -24.62 -4.25
N PHE A 349 -5.38 -23.40 -4.48
CA PHE A 349 -5.91 -22.47 -5.46
C PHE A 349 -4.78 -22.05 -6.42
#